data_a880d3b4e139f4a159cfa58fc6f56693
#
_entry.id   a880d3b4e139f4a159cfa58fc6f56693
#
_cell.length_a   1.000
_cell.length_b   1.000
_cell.length_c   1.000
_cell.angle_alpha   90.00
_cell.angle_beta   90.00
_cell.angle_gamma   90.00
#
_symmetry.space_group_name_H-M   'P 1'
#
loop_
_entity.id
_entity.type
_entity.pdbx_description
1 polymer ?
#
loop_
_entity_poly.entity_id
_entity_poly.type
_entity_poly.pdbx_seq_one_letter_code
_entity_poly.pdbx_strand_id
1 'polypeptide(L)'
;REDGHGECCGVRKIQPLKQKLSHLKAWITGQRKDQSVTRTDVPLEQIDAAFSTPENELTKFNPLAEWTSADVWQYIRVNEVPYNPLHDNGFVSIGCQPCTRAIGPQEHERAGRWWWEEETKKECGLHSQNVIKIISNQ
;
A
#
# COMPACT_ATOMS: atom_id res chain seq x y z
N ARG A 1 4.86 1.40 -19.73
CA ARG A 1 3.78 2.33 -19.32
C ARG A 1 2.47 2.04 -20.06
N GLU A 2 2.53 1.65 -21.32
CA GLU A 2 1.34 1.34 -22.15
C GLU A 2 0.55 0.15 -21.62
N ASP A 3 1.22 -0.82 -21.00
CA ASP A 3 0.62 -2.02 -20.41
C ASP A 3 0.35 -1.91 -18.89
N GLY A 4 0.45 -0.70 -18.33
CA GLY A 4 0.33 -0.46 -16.88
C GLY A 4 1.58 -0.90 -16.10
N HIS A 5 1.43 -0.97 -14.77
CA HIS A 5 2.54 -1.34 -13.87
C HIS A 5 2.48 -2.82 -13.39
N GLY A 6 1.41 -3.54 -13.70
CA GLY A 6 1.08 -4.84 -13.13
C GLY A 6 2.17 -5.90 -13.31
N GLU A 7 2.66 -6.08 -14.54
CA GLU A 7 3.70 -7.07 -14.85
C GLU A 7 5.01 -6.80 -14.11
N CYS A 8 5.49 -5.56 -14.14
CA CYS A 8 6.70 -5.17 -13.45
C CYS A 8 6.59 -5.37 -11.93
N CYS A 9 5.46 -5.00 -11.33
CA CYS A 9 5.19 -5.25 -9.92
C CYS A 9 5.04 -6.73 -9.61
N GLY A 10 4.47 -7.52 -10.51
CA GLY A 10 4.36 -8.97 -10.40
C GLY A 10 5.73 -9.62 -10.19
N VAL A 11 6.65 -9.37 -11.11
CA VAL A 11 7.99 -9.96 -11.08
C VAL A 11 8.85 -9.41 -9.93
N ARG A 12 8.81 -8.08 -9.71
CA ARG A 12 9.77 -7.43 -8.79
C ARG A 12 9.31 -7.38 -7.34
N LYS A 13 8.01 -7.49 -7.08
CA LYS A 13 7.45 -7.33 -5.73
C LYS A 13 6.61 -8.53 -5.30
N ILE A 14 5.61 -8.92 -6.12
CA ILE A 14 4.64 -9.94 -5.71
C ILE A 14 5.31 -11.30 -5.60
N GLN A 15 6.06 -11.73 -6.61
CA GLN A 15 6.73 -13.03 -6.58
C GLN A 15 7.72 -13.18 -5.42
N PRO A 16 8.66 -12.24 -5.19
CA PRO A 16 9.58 -12.33 -4.05
C PRO A 16 8.86 -12.30 -2.69
N LEU A 17 7.81 -11.48 -2.57
CA LEU A 17 7.01 -11.42 -1.34
C LEU A 17 6.28 -12.76 -1.11
N LYS A 18 5.65 -13.31 -2.13
CA LYS A 18 4.96 -14.60 -2.06
C LYS A 18 5.90 -15.72 -1.56
N GLN A 19 7.11 -15.77 -2.09
CA GLN A 19 8.13 -16.72 -1.64
C GLN A 19 8.46 -16.55 -0.14
N LYS A 20 8.59 -15.31 0.32
CA LYS A 20 8.87 -15.03 1.75
C LYS A 20 7.68 -15.35 2.65
N LEU A 21 6.48 -15.00 2.24
CA LEU A 21 5.27 -15.20 3.04
C LEU A 21 4.84 -16.67 3.11
N SER A 22 5.22 -17.52 2.17
CA SER A 22 4.81 -18.93 2.12
C SER A 22 5.20 -19.76 3.36
N HIS A 23 6.19 -19.29 4.12
CA HIS A 23 6.67 -19.96 5.34
C HIS A 23 6.20 -19.26 6.63
N LEU A 24 5.46 -18.17 6.50
CA LEU A 24 4.99 -17.37 7.64
C LEU A 24 3.53 -17.66 7.94
N LYS A 25 3.13 -17.46 9.18
CA LYS A 25 1.72 -17.52 9.62
C LYS A 25 1.05 -16.15 9.67
N ALA A 26 1.86 -15.10 9.76
CA ALA A 26 1.36 -13.73 9.79
C ALA A 26 2.39 -12.75 9.21
N TRP A 27 1.90 -11.56 8.82
CA TRP A 27 2.72 -10.41 8.46
C TRP A 27 2.03 -9.10 8.85
N ILE A 28 2.81 -8.05 8.98
CA ILE A 28 2.34 -6.73 9.40
C ILE A 28 2.50 -5.76 8.22
N THR A 29 1.50 -4.91 8.00
CA THR A 29 1.56 -3.86 6.99
C THR A 29 1.32 -2.48 7.60
N GLY A 30 1.81 -1.44 6.91
CA GLY A 30 1.56 -0.05 7.25
C GLY A 30 0.34 0.55 6.53
N GLN A 31 -0.63 -0.26 6.11
CA GLN A 31 -1.83 0.25 5.44
C GLN A 31 -2.67 1.09 6.39
N ARG A 32 -3.24 2.18 5.85
CA ARG A 32 -4.18 3.06 6.56
C ARG A 32 -5.40 3.31 5.66
N LYS A 33 -6.57 3.48 6.26
CA LYS A 33 -7.82 3.75 5.54
C LYS A 33 -7.78 5.06 4.76
N ASP A 34 -7.14 6.09 5.32
CA ASP A 34 -7.05 7.42 4.72
C ASP A 34 -6.07 7.54 3.55
N GLN A 35 -5.26 6.51 3.27
CA GLN A 35 -4.24 6.58 2.22
C GLN A 35 -4.79 6.62 0.80
N SER A 36 -5.91 5.97 0.54
CA SER A 36 -6.55 5.94 -0.78
C SER A 36 -7.97 5.39 -0.73
N VAL A 37 -8.74 5.67 -1.78
CA VAL A 37 -10.09 5.12 -1.98
C VAL A 37 -10.13 3.58 -2.00
N THR A 38 -9.01 2.93 -2.34
CA THR A 38 -8.88 1.48 -2.34
C THR A 38 -8.67 0.87 -0.95
N ARG A 39 -8.51 1.71 0.09
CA ARG A 39 -8.16 1.28 1.45
C ARG A 39 -9.18 1.63 2.53
N THR A 40 -10.30 2.23 2.15
CA THR A 40 -11.33 2.70 3.11
C THR A 40 -11.81 1.63 4.09
N ASP A 41 -11.81 0.37 3.68
CA ASP A 41 -12.29 -0.77 4.46
C ASP A 41 -11.19 -1.71 4.97
N VAL A 42 -9.94 -1.23 5.03
CA VAL A 42 -8.84 -2.04 5.57
C VAL A 42 -9.08 -2.34 7.05
N PRO A 43 -9.24 -3.62 7.46
CA PRO A 43 -9.42 -3.99 8.86
C PRO A 43 -8.07 -4.05 9.59
N LEU A 44 -8.12 -4.03 10.94
CA LEU A 44 -6.94 -4.23 11.77
C LEU A 44 -6.31 -5.62 11.56
N GLU A 45 -7.14 -6.62 11.35
CA GLU A 45 -6.73 -8.00 11.12
C GLU A 45 -7.60 -8.64 10.03
N GLN A 46 -6.99 -9.45 9.17
CA GLN A 46 -7.70 -10.23 8.15
C GLN A 46 -6.88 -11.42 7.69
N ILE A 47 -7.54 -12.44 7.16
CA ILE A 47 -6.88 -13.48 6.37
C ILE A 47 -6.44 -12.86 5.04
N ASP A 48 -5.19 -13.05 4.67
CA ASP A 48 -4.65 -12.59 3.41
C ASP A 48 -4.92 -13.60 2.30
N ALA A 49 -6.09 -13.50 1.65
CA ALA A 49 -6.48 -14.42 0.60
C ALA A 49 -5.57 -14.38 -0.64
N ALA A 50 -4.80 -13.29 -0.85
CA ALA A 50 -3.89 -13.19 -1.98
C ALA A 50 -2.62 -14.04 -1.81
N PHE A 51 -2.21 -14.29 -0.57
CA PHE A 51 -0.98 -15.00 -0.25
C PHE A 51 -1.20 -16.28 0.57
N SER A 52 -2.42 -16.55 1.03
CA SER A 52 -2.77 -17.83 1.65
C SER A 52 -2.82 -18.96 0.62
N THR A 53 -2.53 -20.17 1.07
CA THR A 53 -2.73 -21.41 0.33
C THR A 53 -3.57 -22.38 1.17
N PRO A 54 -4.12 -23.46 0.59
CA PRO A 54 -4.85 -24.46 1.38
C PRO A 54 -4.05 -25.03 2.55
N GLU A 55 -2.72 -25.10 2.40
CA GLU A 55 -1.82 -25.67 3.40
C GLU A 55 -1.28 -24.61 4.38
N ASN A 56 -1.38 -23.31 4.04
CA ASN A 56 -0.84 -22.22 4.84
C ASN A 56 -1.74 -20.99 4.80
N GLU A 57 -2.65 -20.90 5.77
CA GLU A 57 -3.41 -19.68 6.01
C GLU A 57 -2.49 -18.59 6.59
N LEU A 58 -2.51 -17.41 5.97
CA LEU A 58 -1.69 -16.27 6.34
C LEU A 58 -2.55 -15.15 6.92
N THR A 59 -2.28 -14.75 8.16
CA THR A 59 -2.92 -13.60 8.78
C THR A 59 -2.18 -12.30 8.42
N LYS A 60 -2.92 -11.26 8.10
CA LYS A 60 -2.40 -9.92 7.84
C LYS A 60 -2.89 -8.94 8.89
N PHE A 61 -1.96 -8.29 9.57
CA PHE A 61 -2.22 -7.25 10.55
C PHE A 61 -1.94 -5.87 9.98
N ASN A 62 -2.87 -4.94 10.19
CA ASN A 62 -2.78 -3.55 9.76
C ASN A 62 -2.93 -2.63 11.00
N PRO A 63 -1.95 -2.57 11.89
CA PRO A 63 -2.07 -1.87 13.18
C PRO A 63 -2.31 -0.37 13.03
N LEU A 64 -1.97 0.22 11.90
CA LEU A 64 -2.17 1.63 11.60
C LEU A 64 -3.48 1.91 10.83
N ALA A 65 -4.37 0.91 10.65
CA ALA A 65 -5.55 1.03 9.79
C ALA A 65 -6.40 2.29 10.07
N GLU A 66 -6.58 2.63 11.35
CA GLU A 66 -7.38 3.77 11.80
C GLU A 66 -6.57 5.08 11.94
N TRP A 67 -5.27 5.05 11.73
CA TRP A 67 -4.43 6.24 11.87
C TRP A 67 -4.55 7.15 10.65
N THR A 68 -4.66 8.45 10.92
CA THR A 68 -4.56 9.48 9.87
C THR A 68 -3.09 9.77 9.52
N SER A 69 -2.87 10.43 8.40
CA SER A 69 -1.56 10.95 8.04
C SER A 69 -1.00 11.90 9.13
N ALA A 70 -1.88 12.71 9.73
CA ALA A 70 -1.53 13.61 10.83
C ALA A 70 -1.02 12.83 12.06
N ASP A 71 -1.70 11.75 12.45
CA ASP A 71 -1.29 10.90 13.58
C ASP A 71 0.09 10.29 13.35
N VAL A 72 0.33 9.78 12.13
CA VAL A 72 1.63 9.20 11.76
C VAL A 72 2.75 10.25 11.88
N TRP A 73 2.55 11.44 11.31
CA TRP A 73 3.55 12.50 11.38
C TRP A 73 3.75 13.04 12.79
N GLN A 74 2.69 13.12 13.59
CA GLN A 74 2.81 13.47 15.00
C GLN A 74 3.65 12.44 15.75
N TYR A 75 3.39 11.15 15.54
CA TYR A 75 4.16 10.08 16.16
C TYR A 75 5.65 10.13 15.77
N ILE A 76 5.93 10.32 14.47
CA ILE A 76 7.29 10.44 13.94
C ILE A 76 8.04 11.58 14.64
N ARG A 77 7.41 12.77 14.76
CA ARG A 77 8.04 13.95 15.39
C ARG A 77 8.25 13.77 16.89
N VAL A 78 7.24 13.26 17.61
CA VAL A 78 7.31 13.09 19.06
C VAL A 78 8.34 12.04 19.47
N ASN A 79 8.47 10.98 18.67
CA ASN A 79 9.37 9.86 18.99
C ASN A 79 10.69 9.91 18.17
N GLU A 80 10.96 10.99 17.44
CA GLU A 80 12.16 11.18 16.62
C GLU A 80 12.44 9.99 15.69
N VAL A 81 11.36 9.42 15.11
CA VAL A 81 11.47 8.26 14.21
C VAL A 81 12.17 8.67 12.91
N PRO A 82 13.24 7.98 12.50
CA PRO A 82 13.88 8.24 11.22
C PRO A 82 12.91 8.02 10.06
N TYR A 83 12.91 8.94 9.10
CA TYR A 83 12.08 8.85 7.88
C TYR A 83 12.88 9.25 6.64
N ASN A 84 12.35 8.91 5.46
CA ASN A 84 13.01 9.22 4.19
C ASN A 84 12.97 10.74 3.91
N PRO A 85 14.12 11.42 3.71
CA PRO A 85 14.16 12.86 3.44
C PRO A 85 13.40 13.31 2.19
N LEU A 86 13.08 12.41 1.28
CA LEU A 86 12.23 12.74 0.13
C LEU A 86 10.83 13.23 0.52
N HIS A 87 10.35 12.87 1.71
CA HIS A 87 9.08 13.41 2.22
C HIS A 87 9.10 14.93 2.34
N ASP A 88 10.24 15.52 2.73
CA ASP A 88 10.40 16.97 2.83
C ASP A 88 10.40 17.67 1.46
N ASN A 89 10.61 16.91 0.40
CA ASN A 89 10.61 17.37 -0.99
C ASN A 89 9.29 17.03 -1.74
N GLY A 90 8.19 16.80 -1.02
CA GLY A 90 6.86 16.56 -1.59
C GLY A 90 6.62 15.14 -2.10
N PHE A 91 7.50 14.19 -1.82
CA PHE A 91 7.27 12.78 -2.12
C PHE A 91 6.49 12.13 -0.96
N VAL A 92 5.21 12.43 -0.85
CA VAL A 92 4.38 12.00 0.29
C VAL A 92 4.16 10.49 0.31
N SER A 93 4.01 9.86 -0.86
CA SER A 93 3.92 8.40 -0.99
C SER A 93 5.02 7.90 -1.92
N ILE A 94 5.99 7.17 -1.37
CA ILE A 94 7.19 6.73 -2.08
C ILE A 94 7.05 5.29 -2.57
N GLY A 95 7.42 5.07 -3.82
CA GLY A 95 7.54 3.76 -4.46
C GLY A 95 8.79 3.66 -5.34
N CYS A 96 8.70 2.89 -6.42
CA CYS A 96 9.80 2.84 -7.39
C CYS A 96 9.99 4.21 -8.05
N GLN A 97 11.24 4.63 -8.24
CA GLN A 97 11.59 5.92 -8.84
C GLN A 97 10.81 6.23 -10.14
N PRO A 98 10.73 5.32 -11.15
CA PRO A 98 10.00 5.60 -12.38
C PRO A 98 8.47 5.66 -12.21
N CYS A 99 7.96 5.26 -11.03
CA CYS A 99 6.52 5.19 -10.72
C CYS A 99 6.11 6.16 -9.62
N THR A 100 6.96 7.12 -9.28
CA THR A 100 6.72 8.07 -8.19
C THR A 100 7.14 9.46 -8.60
N ARG A 101 6.27 10.45 -8.36
CA ARG A 101 6.60 11.88 -8.46
C ARG A 101 6.26 12.60 -7.16
N ALA A 102 6.83 13.76 -6.96
CA ALA A 102 6.37 14.70 -5.94
C ALA A 102 4.94 15.17 -6.25
N ILE A 103 4.21 15.55 -5.22
CA ILE A 103 2.85 16.10 -5.33
C ILE A 103 2.78 17.51 -4.78
N GLY A 104 1.79 18.28 -5.26
CA GLY A 104 1.47 19.61 -4.72
C GLY A 104 0.62 19.54 -3.44
N PRO A 105 0.50 20.67 -2.71
CA PRO A 105 -0.22 20.72 -1.44
C PRO A 105 -1.71 20.36 -1.52
N GLN A 106 -2.30 20.45 -2.69
CA GLN A 106 -3.73 20.18 -2.93
C GLN A 106 -3.97 18.78 -3.53
N GLU A 107 -2.93 18.02 -3.78
CA GLU A 107 -3.06 16.68 -4.33
C GLU A 107 -3.19 15.63 -3.21
N HIS A 108 -3.97 14.58 -3.49
CA HIS A 108 -4.13 13.46 -2.58
C HIS A 108 -2.78 12.75 -2.31
N GLU A 109 -2.59 12.21 -1.10
CA GLU A 109 -1.35 11.55 -0.65
C GLU A 109 -0.72 10.61 -1.69
N ARG A 110 -1.53 9.84 -2.41
CA ARG A 110 -1.06 8.87 -3.41
C ARG A 110 -1.15 9.35 -4.86
N ALA A 111 -1.48 10.60 -5.11
CA ALA A 111 -1.59 11.15 -6.46
C ALA A 111 -0.27 11.01 -7.25
N GLY A 112 0.87 11.08 -6.59
CA GLY A 112 2.19 10.88 -7.18
C GLY A 112 2.54 9.43 -7.56
N ARG A 113 1.74 8.43 -7.15
CA ARG A 113 1.97 7.02 -7.47
C ARG A 113 1.26 6.67 -8.76
N TRP A 114 1.99 6.07 -9.74
CA TRP A 114 1.42 5.72 -11.06
C TRP A 114 0.49 6.82 -11.58
N TRP A 115 0.96 8.07 -11.60
CA TRP A 115 0.17 9.28 -11.88
C TRP A 115 -0.52 9.27 -13.26
N TRP A 116 -0.14 8.34 -14.12
CA TRP A 116 -0.75 8.11 -15.45
C TRP A 116 -1.92 7.13 -15.41
N GLU A 117 -2.24 6.53 -14.24
CA GLU A 117 -3.32 5.57 -14.07
C GLU A 117 -4.48 6.15 -13.27
N GLU A 118 -5.66 5.56 -13.43
CA GLU A 118 -6.85 5.87 -12.63
C GLU A 118 -6.62 5.54 -11.14
N GLU A 119 -7.23 6.30 -10.25
CA GLU A 119 -7.04 6.15 -8.80
C GLU A 119 -7.38 4.75 -8.28
N THR A 120 -8.41 4.12 -8.85
CA THR A 120 -8.84 2.75 -8.51
C THR A 120 -7.83 1.67 -8.89
N LYS A 121 -6.88 1.98 -9.77
CA LYS A 121 -5.84 1.06 -10.26
C LYS A 121 -4.49 1.27 -9.59
N LYS A 122 -4.34 2.26 -8.70
CA LYS A 122 -3.07 2.63 -8.07
C LYS A 122 -2.67 1.71 -6.90
N GLU A 123 -2.74 0.40 -7.11
CA GLU A 123 -2.21 -0.62 -6.19
C GLU A 123 -1.25 -1.57 -6.89
N CYS A 124 -0.15 -1.90 -6.24
CA CYS A 124 0.91 -2.74 -6.84
C CYS A 124 0.63 -4.25 -6.82
N GLY A 125 -0.61 -4.65 -6.52
CA GLY A 125 -0.99 -6.06 -6.39
C GLY A 125 -0.64 -6.71 -5.04
N LEU A 126 0.19 -6.08 -4.20
CA LEU A 126 0.44 -6.54 -2.83
C LEU A 126 -0.83 -6.51 -1.95
N HIS A 127 -1.79 -5.70 -2.34
CA HIS A 127 -3.04 -5.47 -1.63
C HIS A 127 -4.25 -5.57 -2.58
N SER A 128 -4.21 -6.54 -3.50
CA SER A 128 -5.24 -6.76 -4.54
C SER A 128 -6.65 -6.96 -3.97
N GLN A 129 -6.78 -7.46 -2.75
CA GLN A 129 -8.06 -7.60 -2.05
C GLN A 129 -8.82 -6.27 -1.91
N ASN A 130 -8.11 -5.14 -1.80
CA ASN A 130 -8.72 -3.82 -1.67
C ASN A 130 -9.41 -3.39 -2.96
N VAL A 131 -8.86 -3.78 -4.11
CA VAL A 131 -9.41 -3.47 -5.44
C VAL A 131 -10.66 -4.31 -5.72
N ILE A 132 -10.65 -5.59 -5.35
CA ILE A 132 -11.78 -6.52 -5.57
C ILE A 132 -13.02 -6.05 -4.84
N LYS A 133 -12.89 -5.53 -3.61
CA LYS A 133 -14.04 -5.01 -2.83
C LYS A 133 -14.73 -3.82 -3.48
N ILE A 134 -14.00 -2.94 -4.15
CA ILE A 134 -14.58 -1.77 -4.84
C ILE A 134 -15.44 -2.23 -6.02
N ILE A 135 -14.97 -3.20 -6.79
CA ILE A 135 -15.69 -3.72 -7.97
C ILE A 135 -16.98 -4.47 -7.55
N SER A 136 -16.98 -5.15 -6.40
CA SER A 136 -18.15 -5.89 -5.92
C SER A 136 -19.22 -5.01 -5.28
N ASN A 137 -18.91 -3.74 -4.96
CA ASN A 137 -19.85 -2.79 -4.36
C ASN A 137 -20.43 -1.79 -5.38
N GLN A 138 -20.12 -1.93 -6.66
CA GLN A 138 -20.72 -1.17 -7.77
C GLN A 138 -21.74 -2.03 -8.53
#